data_84d9f7ddf5775b75352392a8da555442
#
_entry.id   84d9f7ddf5775b75352392a8da555442
#
_cell.length_a   1.000
_cell.length_b   1.000
_cell.length_c   1.000
_cell.angle_alpha   90.00
_cell.angle_beta   90.00
_cell.angle_gamma   90.00
#
_symmetry.space_group_name_H-M   'P 1'
#
loop_
_entity.id
_entity.type
_entity.pdbx_description
1 polymer ?
#
loop_
_entity_poly.entity_id
_entity_poly.type
_entity_poly.pdbx_seq_one_letter_code
_entity_poly.pdbx_strand_id
1 'polypeptide(L)'
;MNREKTLVKNTAILTVGKICTQMISFFLLPLYTALLSTEEYGTVDLLNTLVSLMLPIVTFQIEQAVFRRLIDNREKDEEIKKIVSTTVCTILVQIIIYVVLFLLISPFINNDYKYFLLTNVMACIFSSIMLQISRGLGDNKNYAIGSFITASSTVILNVIFIVICRFGAYGMLMASLSGNILCSLYIFLVKKIYKYISIKKWDKQLLKTMWKYSLPLIPNAISWWIFNSSDRIIVTYFLGIGQNGILSASYKFSNLYITIYNIFNMTWTESASLHINDKDASDFVSSTMNVVLKLFTAICFGIIGFMPFVFPIMINEKFSDSYYQIPILMLATLFNVMVGLLSVIYIAKKNTKAVAKTSIMAAIINLIVNLGLIKFIGLYAASISTLVSYFAMAIYRYVDVQKYVKIKIDKKFLIVAFIMMPILLISYYINNLYLNIVMVLIVCLYA
;
A
#
# COMPACT_ATOMS: atom_id res chain seq x y z
N MET A 1 26.10 -16.53 15.40
CA MET A 1 25.51 -16.27 14.07
C MET A 1 25.32 -14.77 13.96
N ASN A 2 25.91 -14.13 12.98
CA ASN A 2 26.02 -12.66 12.93
C ASN A 2 24.61 -12.04 12.82
N ARG A 3 24.19 -11.18 13.78
CA ARG A 3 22.85 -10.56 13.84
C ARG A 3 22.49 -9.86 12.52
N GLU A 4 23.47 -9.26 11.86
CA GLU A 4 23.32 -8.61 10.56
C GLU A 4 22.92 -9.59 9.45
N LYS A 5 23.58 -10.76 9.36
CA LYS A 5 23.21 -11.80 8.37
C LYS A 5 21.79 -12.31 8.57
N THR A 6 21.35 -12.44 9.82
CA THR A 6 19.98 -12.87 10.13
C THR A 6 18.97 -11.78 9.76
N LEU A 7 19.28 -10.51 10.01
CA LEU A 7 18.44 -9.39 9.64
C LEU A 7 18.30 -9.30 8.10
N VAL A 8 19.42 -9.31 7.38
CA VAL A 8 19.42 -9.27 5.91
C VAL A 8 18.64 -10.46 5.32
N LYS A 9 18.86 -11.67 5.82
CA LYS A 9 18.11 -12.86 5.38
C LYS A 9 16.61 -12.72 5.60
N ASN A 10 16.19 -12.29 6.80
CA ASN A 10 14.77 -12.12 7.13
C ASN A 10 14.12 -11.02 6.28
N THR A 11 14.81 -9.90 6.10
CA THR A 11 14.36 -8.80 5.25
C THR A 11 14.22 -9.25 3.80
N ALA A 12 15.21 -9.95 3.26
CA ALA A 12 15.17 -10.49 1.91
C ALA A 12 13.99 -11.45 1.68
N ILE A 13 13.74 -12.38 2.61
CA ILE A 13 12.60 -13.32 2.53
C ILE A 13 11.26 -12.56 2.50
N LEU A 14 11.07 -11.58 3.40
CA LEU A 14 9.85 -10.78 3.46
C LEU A 14 9.64 -9.94 2.19
N THR A 15 10.74 -9.38 1.67
CA THR A 15 10.74 -8.55 0.46
C THR A 15 10.40 -9.37 -0.78
N VAL A 16 11.06 -10.51 -0.97
CA VAL A 16 10.77 -11.43 -2.10
C VAL A 16 9.32 -11.90 -2.05
N GLY A 17 8.83 -12.31 -0.89
CA GLY A 17 7.42 -12.70 -0.72
C GLY A 17 6.45 -11.58 -1.15
N LYS A 18 6.69 -10.35 -0.73
CA LYS A 18 5.85 -9.20 -1.08
C LYS A 18 5.91 -8.85 -2.58
N ILE A 19 7.08 -8.96 -3.20
CA ILE A 19 7.24 -8.76 -4.65
C ILE A 19 6.45 -9.80 -5.41
N CYS A 20 6.67 -11.09 -5.10
CA CYS A 20 5.99 -12.18 -5.79
C CYS A 20 4.47 -12.01 -5.74
N THR A 21 3.92 -11.69 -4.57
CA THR A 21 2.47 -11.48 -4.43
C THR A 21 1.95 -10.30 -5.23
N GLN A 22 2.70 -9.19 -5.26
CA GLN A 22 2.32 -8.01 -6.03
C GLN A 22 2.41 -8.25 -7.54
N MET A 23 3.47 -8.95 -7.99
CA MET A 23 3.62 -9.34 -9.40
C MET A 23 2.50 -10.28 -9.84
N ILE A 24 2.17 -11.29 -9.03
CA ILE A 24 1.07 -12.20 -9.36
C ILE A 24 -0.26 -11.44 -9.47
N SER A 25 -0.55 -10.53 -8.54
CA SER A 25 -1.76 -9.69 -8.59
C SER A 25 -1.80 -8.79 -9.83
N PHE A 26 -0.63 -8.35 -10.32
CA PHE A 26 -0.50 -7.58 -11.55
C PHE A 26 -0.76 -8.46 -12.79
N PHE A 27 -0.17 -9.64 -12.86
CA PHE A 27 -0.38 -10.58 -13.97
C PHE A 27 -1.81 -11.15 -14.05
N LEU A 28 -2.57 -11.07 -12.98
CA LEU A 28 -4.00 -11.41 -13.00
C LEU A 28 -4.90 -10.26 -13.51
N LEU A 29 -4.35 -9.07 -13.76
CA LEU A 29 -5.13 -7.93 -14.25
C LEU A 29 -5.86 -8.21 -15.57
N PRO A 30 -5.23 -8.86 -16.60
CA PRO A 30 -5.93 -9.23 -17.81
C PRO A 30 -7.15 -10.13 -17.54
N LEU A 31 -6.99 -11.10 -16.64
CA LEU A 31 -8.05 -12.00 -16.24
C LEU A 31 -9.23 -11.25 -15.60
N TYR A 32 -8.94 -10.36 -14.66
CA TYR A 32 -9.96 -9.61 -13.96
C TYR A 32 -10.71 -8.66 -14.89
N THR A 33 -10.00 -7.93 -15.76
CA THR A 33 -10.64 -6.98 -16.68
C THR A 33 -11.41 -7.68 -17.80
N ALA A 34 -11.04 -8.90 -18.20
CA ALA A 34 -11.77 -9.67 -19.19
C ALA A 34 -13.08 -10.24 -18.63
N LEU A 35 -13.07 -10.72 -17.38
CA LEU A 35 -14.19 -11.49 -16.82
C LEU A 35 -15.14 -10.66 -15.95
N LEU A 36 -14.68 -9.54 -15.39
CA LEU A 36 -15.49 -8.66 -14.54
C LEU A 36 -15.98 -7.43 -15.31
N SER A 37 -17.10 -6.86 -14.84
CA SER A 37 -17.50 -5.52 -15.25
C SER A 37 -16.69 -4.45 -14.46
N THR A 38 -16.74 -3.20 -14.93
CA THR A 38 -16.12 -2.06 -14.22
C THR A 38 -16.75 -1.86 -12.85
N GLU A 39 -18.07 -2.08 -12.74
CA GLU A 39 -18.81 -1.97 -11.49
C GLU A 39 -18.41 -3.06 -10.50
N GLU A 40 -18.30 -4.32 -10.96
CA GLU A 40 -17.87 -5.44 -10.12
C GLU A 40 -16.45 -5.22 -9.58
N TYR A 41 -15.52 -4.84 -10.45
CA TYR A 41 -14.14 -4.58 -10.07
C TYR A 41 -14.02 -3.37 -9.14
N GLY A 42 -14.79 -2.29 -9.43
CA GLY A 42 -14.89 -1.11 -8.59
C GLY A 42 -15.46 -1.41 -7.21
N THR A 43 -16.47 -2.27 -7.12
CA THR A 43 -17.08 -2.72 -5.86
C THR A 43 -16.05 -3.45 -4.99
N VAL A 44 -15.32 -4.39 -5.57
CA VAL A 44 -14.27 -5.12 -4.83
C VAL A 44 -13.18 -4.18 -4.33
N ASP A 45 -12.72 -3.25 -5.16
CA ASP A 45 -11.70 -2.27 -4.78
C ASP A 45 -12.19 -1.34 -3.66
N LEU A 46 -13.42 -0.84 -3.76
CA LEU A 46 -14.03 0.00 -2.72
C LEU A 46 -14.18 -0.76 -1.40
N LEU A 47 -14.66 -2.00 -1.43
CA LEU A 47 -14.80 -2.81 -0.21
C LEU A 47 -13.45 -3.11 0.43
N ASN A 48 -12.42 -3.44 -0.34
CA ASN A 48 -11.06 -3.63 0.18
C ASN A 48 -10.49 -2.33 0.78
N THR A 49 -10.81 -1.20 0.17
CA THR A 49 -10.46 0.12 0.70
C THR A 49 -11.14 0.37 2.05
N LEU A 50 -12.43 0.05 2.18
CA LEU A 50 -13.16 0.16 3.44
C LEU A 50 -12.65 -0.84 4.49
N VAL A 51 -12.31 -2.08 4.11
CA VAL A 51 -11.68 -3.06 5.03
C VAL A 51 -10.40 -2.48 5.62
N SER A 52 -9.54 -1.85 4.79
CA SER A 52 -8.29 -1.25 5.25
C SER A 52 -8.49 -0.06 6.20
N LEU A 53 -9.60 0.68 6.08
CA LEU A 53 -9.99 1.73 7.01
C LEU A 53 -10.54 1.16 8.34
N MET A 54 -11.40 0.13 8.24
CA MET A 54 -12.05 -0.43 9.41
C MET A 54 -11.05 -1.14 10.33
N LEU A 55 -9.99 -1.73 9.78
CA LEU A 55 -8.99 -2.43 10.57
C LEU A 55 -8.45 -1.60 11.75
N PRO A 56 -7.80 -0.44 11.55
CA PRO A 56 -7.27 0.37 12.65
C PRO A 56 -8.35 0.95 13.57
N ILE A 57 -9.57 1.17 13.07
CA ILE A 57 -10.69 1.70 13.84
C ILE A 57 -11.24 0.63 14.78
N VAL A 58 -11.50 -0.58 14.28
CA VAL A 58 -12.11 -1.67 15.07
C VAL A 58 -11.12 -2.23 16.07
N THR A 59 -9.86 -2.43 15.69
CA THR A 59 -8.83 -3.03 16.56
C THR A 59 -8.20 -2.04 17.52
N PHE A 60 -8.41 -0.74 17.35
CA PHE A 60 -7.64 0.31 18.06
C PHE A 60 -6.13 0.11 17.95
N GLN A 61 -5.65 -0.46 16.81
CA GLN A 61 -4.25 -0.77 16.55
C GLN A 61 -3.60 -1.69 17.61
N ILE A 62 -4.39 -2.51 18.29
CA ILE A 62 -3.91 -3.37 19.36
C ILE A 62 -2.88 -4.40 18.87
N GLU A 63 -2.91 -4.76 17.59
CA GLU A 63 -1.94 -5.61 16.93
C GLU A 63 -0.51 -5.05 16.99
N GLN A 64 -0.35 -3.71 16.97
CA GLN A 64 0.95 -3.06 17.13
C GLN A 64 1.43 -3.15 18.59
N ALA A 65 0.52 -2.99 19.54
CA ALA A 65 0.83 -3.12 20.97
C ALA A 65 1.22 -4.55 21.35
N VAL A 66 0.50 -5.55 20.80
CA VAL A 66 0.84 -6.98 20.98
C VAL A 66 2.25 -7.28 20.51
N PHE A 67 2.55 -6.91 19.26
CA PHE A 67 3.88 -7.09 18.69
C PHE A 67 4.96 -6.51 19.61
N ARG A 68 4.77 -5.26 20.05
CA ARG A 68 5.74 -4.58 20.90
C ARG A 68 5.91 -5.28 22.25
N ARG A 69 4.80 -5.65 22.89
CA ARG A 69 4.84 -6.31 24.20
C ARG A 69 5.43 -7.71 24.18
N LEU A 70 5.16 -8.47 23.12
CA LEU A 70 5.75 -9.81 22.94
C LEU A 70 7.24 -9.76 22.74
N ILE A 71 7.78 -8.76 22.01
CA ILE A 71 9.23 -8.59 21.84
C ILE A 71 9.93 -8.46 23.20
N ASP A 72 9.36 -7.67 24.11
CA ASP A 72 9.99 -7.40 25.40
C ASP A 72 9.88 -8.60 26.38
N ASN A 73 9.02 -9.60 26.08
CA ASN A 73 8.70 -10.71 26.99
C ASN A 73 8.86 -12.11 26.38
N ARG A 74 9.68 -12.26 25.32
CA ARG A 74 9.82 -13.54 24.57
C ARG A 74 10.22 -14.75 25.40
N GLU A 75 10.92 -14.52 26.50
CA GLU A 75 11.47 -15.58 27.37
C GLU A 75 10.56 -15.89 28.57
N LYS A 76 9.42 -15.23 28.70
CA LYS A 76 8.52 -15.34 29.85
C LYS A 76 7.18 -15.94 29.45
N ASP A 77 7.05 -17.25 29.51
CA ASP A 77 5.83 -17.96 29.05
C ASP A 77 4.54 -17.46 29.71
N GLU A 78 4.58 -17.13 31.00
CA GLU A 78 3.42 -16.61 31.72
C GLU A 78 2.99 -15.22 31.23
N GLU A 79 3.96 -14.34 30.94
CA GLU A 79 3.67 -13.03 30.37
C GLU A 79 3.15 -13.15 28.93
N ILE A 80 3.72 -14.08 28.12
CA ILE A 80 3.20 -14.37 26.78
C ILE A 80 1.74 -14.81 26.85
N LYS A 81 1.40 -15.75 27.73
CA LYS A 81 0.01 -16.20 27.94
C LYS A 81 -0.90 -15.05 28.32
N LYS A 82 -0.44 -14.19 29.24
CA LYS A 82 -1.19 -13.01 29.69
C LYS A 82 -1.43 -12.02 28.54
N ILE A 83 -0.38 -11.70 27.75
CA ILE A 83 -0.48 -10.79 26.60
C ILE A 83 -1.43 -11.36 25.54
N VAL A 84 -1.23 -12.61 25.14
CA VAL A 84 -2.06 -13.26 24.10
C VAL A 84 -3.52 -13.38 24.56
N SER A 85 -3.75 -13.82 25.80
CA SER A 85 -5.11 -13.93 26.36
C SER A 85 -5.81 -12.59 26.40
N THR A 86 -5.15 -11.54 26.93
CA THR A 86 -5.70 -10.18 26.99
C THR A 86 -6.05 -9.68 25.62
N THR A 87 -5.17 -9.89 24.62
CA THR A 87 -5.41 -9.47 23.25
C THR A 87 -6.60 -10.18 22.62
N VAL A 88 -6.61 -11.51 22.65
CA VAL A 88 -7.66 -12.31 22.00
C VAL A 88 -9.03 -12.02 22.62
N CYS A 89 -9.13 -11.96 23.94
CA CYS A 89 -10.39 -11.62 24.61
C CYS A 89 -10.86 -10.19 24.25
N THR A 90 -9.94 -9.23 24.20
CA THR A 90 -10.29 -7.85 23.83
C THR A 90 -10.77 -7.76 22.39
N ILE A 91 -10.08 -8.42 21.46
CA ILE A 91 -10.48 -8.44 20.05
C ILE A 91 -11.83 -9.11 19.84
N LEU A 92 -12.13 -10.19 20.56
CA LEU A 92 -13.46 -10.83 20.48
C LEU A 92 -14.56 -9.84 20.90
N VAL A 93 -14.34 -9.08 21.97
CA VAL A 93 -15.28 -8.02 22.37
C VAL A 93 -15.40 -6.93 21.32
N GLN A 94 -14.28 -6.46 20.77
CA GLN A 94 -14.29 -5.43 19.71
C GLN A 94 -15.01 -5.93 18.44
N ILE A 95 -14.81 -7.19 18.05
CA ILE A 95 -15.53 -7.81 16.93
C ILE A 95 -17.03 -7.87 17.20
N ILE A 96 -17.45 -8.27 18.42
CA ILE A 96 -18.87 -8.29 18.80
C ILE A 96 -19.47 -6.89 18.69
N ILE A 97 -18.77 -5.87 19.19
CA ILE A 97 -19.22 -4.47 19.06
C ILE A 97 -19.33 -4.07 17.59
N TYR A 98 -18.32 -4.40 16.78
CA TYR A 98 -18.34 -4.12 15.34
C TYR A 98 -19.52 -4.80 14.64
N VAL A 99 -19.77 -6.09 14.92
CA VAL A 99 -20.92 -6.85 14.36
C VAL A 99 -22.24 -6.19 14.74
N VAL A 100 -22.42 -5.84 16.02
CA VAL A 100 -23.66 -5.19 16.50
C VAL A 100 -23.85 -3.83 15.80
N LEU A 101 -22.83 -2.98 15.77
CA LEU A 101 -22.89 -1.69 15.09
C LEU A 101 -23.14 -1.85 13.58
N PHE A 102 -22.48 -2.82 12.96
CA PHE A 102 -22.71 -3.10 11.54
C PHE A 102 -24.16 -3.54 11.27
N LEU A 103 -24.71 -4.43 12.07
CA LEU A 103 -26.09 -4.89 11.91
C LEU A 103 -27.12 -3.78 12.12
N LEU A 104 -26.85 -2.83 13.03
CA LEU A 104 -27.68 -1.64 13.23
C LEU A 104 -27.65 -0.68 12.01
N ILE A 105 -26.51 -0.56 11.35
CA ILE A 105 -26.34 0.33 10.20
C ILE A 105 -26.72 -0.36 8.88
N SER A 106 -26.60 -1.69 8.82
CA SER A 106 -26.79 -2.47 7.59
C SER A 106 -28.13 -2.28 6.87
N PRO A 107 -29.27 -2.00 7.54
CA PRO A 107 -30.53 -1.71 6.84
C PRO A 107 -30.47 -0.45 6.00
N PHE A 108 -29.60 0.51 6.35
CA PHE A 108 -29.43 1.77 5.62
C PHE A 108 -28.40 1.66 4.47
N ILE A 109 -27.67 0.53 4.38
CA ILE A 109 -26.72 0.28 3.30
C ILE A 109 -27.42 -0.53 2.21
N ASN A 110 -27.68 0.10 1.09
CA ASN A 110 -28.25 -0.55 -0.06
C ASN A 110 -27.14 -1.08 -0.99
N ASN A 111 -26.51 -2.19 -0.60
CA ASN A 111 -25.45 -2.83 -1.36
C ASN A 111 -25.47 -4.34 -1.09
N ASP A 112 -25.52 -5.16 -2.14
CA ASP A 112 -25.62 -6.62 -2.05
C ASP A 112 -24.37 -7.26 -1.43
N TYR A 113 -23.23 -6.58 -1.52
CA TYR A 113 -21.93 -7.07 -0.99
C TYR A 113 -21.66 -6.63 0.45
N LYS A 114 -22.57 -5.96 1.13
CA LYS A 114 -22.36 -5.40 2.49
C LYS A 114 -21.89 -6.44 3.52
N TYR A 115 -22.42 -7.66 3.47
CA TYR A 115 -22.01 -8.72 4.40
C TYR A 115 -20.59 -9.23 4.13
N PHE A 116 -20.07 -9.07 2.91
CA PHE A 116 -18.66 -9.33 2.64
C PHE A 116 -17.75 -8.29 3.29
N LEU A 117 -18.16 -7.03 3.42
CA LEU A 117 -17.43 -6.05 4.22
C LEU A 117 -17.31 -6.53 5.66
N LEU A 118 -18.42 -6.95 6.28
CA LEU A 118 -18.43 -7.46 7.65
C LEU A 118 -17.44 -8.62 7.82
N THR A 119 -17.59 -9.67 7.00
CA THR A 119 -16.80 -10.91 7.13
C THR A 119 -15.33 -10.72 6.76
N ASN A 120 -15.01 -9.92 5.73
CA ASN A 120 -13.63 -9.63 5.36
C ASN A 120 -12.90 -8.79 6.42
N VAL A 121 -13.56 -7.82 7.06
CA VAL A 121 -12.97 -7.08 8.19
C VAL A 121 -12.64 -8.04 9.32
N MET A 122 -13.55 -8.93 9.71
CA MET A 122 -13.31 -9.92 10.76
C MET A 122 -12.13 -10.84 10.42
N ALA A 123 -12.10 -11.39 9.20
CA ALA A 123 -11.02 -12.27 8.76
C ALA A 123 -9.66 -11.54 8.72
N CYS A 124 -9.66 -10.28 8.26
CA CYS A 124 -8.47 -9.45 8.21
C CYS A 124 -7.94 -9.11 9.63
N ILE A 125 -8.82 -8.85 10.59
CA ILE A 125 -8.47 -8.65 12.00
C ILE A 125 -7.78 -9.91 12.54
N PHE A 126 -8.39 -11.09 12.37
CA PHE A 126 -7.80 -12.34 12.86
C PHE A 126 -6.45 -12.62 12.22
N SER A 127 -6.31 -12.49 10.89
CA SER A 127 -5.05 -12.73 10.20
C SER A 127 -3.97 -11.75 10.64
N SER A 128 -4.29 -10.47 10.79
CA SER A 128 -3.35 -9.45 11.24
C SER A 128 -2.83 -9.75 12.65
N ILE A 129 -3.70 -10.11 13.59
CA ILE A 129 -3.32 -10.44 14.97
C ILE A 129 -2.46 -11.70 15.02
N MET A 130 -2.86 -12.77 14.33
CA MET A 130 -2.08 -14.01 14.29
C MET A 130 -0.68 -13.77 13.72
N LEU A 131 -0.57 -12.99 12.64
CA LEU A 131 0.71 -12.59 12.06
C LEU A 131 1.55 -11.79 13.06
N GLN A 132 0.99 -10.80 13.76
CA GLN A 132 1.74 -9.99 14.71
C GLN A 132 2.14 -10.77 15.97
N ILE A 133 1.34 -11.73 16.42
CA ILE A 133 1.73 -12.66 17.50
C ILE A 133 2.92 -13.50 17.06
N SER A 134 2.87 -14.12 15.86
CA SER A 134 3.98 -14.91 15.33
C SER A 134 5.28 -14.10 15.26
N ARG A 135 5.20 -12.89 14.71
CA ARG A 135 6.34 -11.97 14.60
C ARG A 135 6.85 -11.50 15.97
N GLY A 136 5.95 -11.19 16.90
CA GLY A 136 6.27 -10.78 18.26
C GLY A 136 7.03 -11.86 19.03
N LEU A 137 6.65 -13.12 18.83
CA LEU A 137 7.36 -14.29 19.36
C LEU A 137 8.70 -14.59 18.68
N GLY A 138 9.12 -13.77 17.71
CA GLY A 138 10.40 -13.93 16.99
C GLY A 138 10.35 -14.92 15.84
N ASP A 139 9.19 -15.46 15.50
CA ASP A 139 9.02 -16.44 14.44
C ASP A 139 8.70 -15.78 13.10
N ASN A 140 9.70 -15.10 12.55
CA ASN A 140 9.59 -14.44 11.25
C ASN A 140 9.36 -15.42 10.09
N LYS A 141 9.77 -16.70 10.26
CA LYS A 141 9.53 -17.73 9.24
C LYS A 141 8.02 -18.02 9.09
N ASN A 142 7.34 -18.32 10.19
CA ASN A 142 5.89 -18.59 10.14
C ASN A 142 5.07 -17.32 9.81
N TYR A 143 5.54 -16.12 10.20
CA TYR A 143 4.98 -14.87 9.71
C TYR A 143 5.05 -14.78 8.17
N ALA A 144 6.21 -15.06 7.57
CA ALA A 144 6.38 -15.01 6.12
C ALA A 144 5.53 -16.09 5.40
N ILE A 145 5.51 -17.32 5.93
CA ILE A 145 4.67 -18.40 5.39
C ILE A 145 3.18 -18.04 5.47
N GLY A 146 2.70 -17.51 6.61
CA GLY A 146 1.31 -17.09 6.77
C GLY A 146 0.92 -16.00 5.77
N SER A 147 1.77 -14.99 5.60
CA SER A 147 1.57 -13.94 4.60
C SER A 147 1.56 -14.51 3.17
N PHE A 148 2.43 -15.47 2.87
CA PHE A 148 2.45 -16.16 1.58
C PHE A 148 1.19 -17.02 1.36
N ILE A 149 0.70 -17.70 2.39
CA ILE A 149 -0.57 -18.45 2.34
C ILE A 149 -1.72 -17.50 1.99
N THR A 150 -1.83 -16.35 2.68
CA THR A 150 -2.88 -15.35 2.35
C THR A 150 -2.83 -15.01 0.86
N ALA A 151 -1.67 -14.63 0.37
CA ALA A 151 -1.53 -14.13 -0.99
C ALA A 151 -1.72 -15.24 -2.04
N SER A 152 -1.08 -16.40 -1.88
CA SER A 152 -1.18 -17.51 -2.83
C SER A 152 -2.59 -18.11 -2.86
N SER A 153 -3.22 -18.30 -1.68
CA SER A 153 -4.60 -18.79 -1.62
C SER A 153 -5.57 -17.81 -2.26
N THR A 154 -5.43 -16.51 -2.01
CA THR A 154 -6.28 -15.50 -2.64
C THR A 154 -6.14 -15.56 -4.16
N VAL A 155 -4.93 -15.69 -4.69
CA VAL A 155 -4.68 -15.78 -6.13
C VAL A 155 -5.28 -17.06 -6.73
N ILE A 156 -5.01 -18.22 -6.14
CA ILE A 156 -5.50 -19.51 -6.61
C ILE A 156 -7.03 -19.53 -6.57
N LEU A 157 -7.62 -19.09 -5.46
CA LEU A 157 -9.06 -19.06 -5.29
C LEU A 157 -9.73 -18.00 -6.19
N ASN A 158 -9.07 -16.88 -6.49
CA ASN A 158 -9.55 -15.94 -7.49
C ASN A 158 -9.68 -16.60 -8.87
N VAL A 159 -8.66 -17.36 -9.30
CA VAL A 159 -8.74 -18.09 -10.57
C VAL A 159 -9.89 -19.10 -10.53
N ILE A 160 -10.00 -19.89 -9.47
CA ILE A 160 -11.08 -20.89 -9.35
C ILE A 160 -12.45 -20.23 -9.35
N PHE A 161 -12.68 -19.24 -8.48
CA PHE A 161 -14.00 -18.66 -8.31
C PHE A 161 -14.43 -17.74 -9.47
N ILE A 162 -13.49 -17.07 -10.13
CA ILE A 162 -13.82 -16.17 -11.24
C ILE A 162 -13.87 -16.95 -12.56
N VAL A 163 -12.89 -17.82 -12.86
CA VAL A 163 -12.80 -18.51 -14.15
C VAL A 163 -13.72 -19.73 -14.20
N ILE A 164 -13.62 -20.61 -13.19
CA ILE A 164 -14.33 -21.89 -13.18
C ILE A 164 -15.77 -21.70 -12.69
N CYS A 165 -15.95 -21.06 -11.53
CA CYS A 165 -17.27 -20.88 -10.93
C CYS A 165 -18.04 -19.68 -11.49
N ARG A 166 -17.36 -18.73 -12.14
CA ARG A 166 -17.94 -17.49 -12.70
C ARG A 166 -18.72 -16.64 -11.68
N PHE A 167 -18.21 -16.57 -10.45
CA PHE A 167 -18.87 -15.83 -9.36
C PHE A 167 -18.62 -14.31 -9.41
N GLY A 168 -17.90 -13.78 -10.41
CA GLY A 168 -17.68 -12.34 -10.57
C GLY A 168 -17.04 -11.71 -9.33
N ALA A 169 -17.58 -10.57 -8.88
CA ALA A 169 -17.12 -9.86 -7.69
C ALA A 169 -17.21 -10.70 -6.41
N TYR A 170 -18.26 -11.53 -6.27
CA TYR A 170 -18.37 -12.47 -5.15
C TYR A 170 -17.17 -13.39 -5.05
N GLY A 171 -16.68 -13.88 -6.20
CA GLY A 171 -15.50 -14.75 -6.26
C GLY A 171 -14.25 -14.07 -5.70
N MET A 172 -14.00 -12.81 -6.06
CA MET A 172 -12.86 -12.04 -5.52
C MET A 172 -12.96 -11.83 -4.00
N LEU A 173 -14.14 -11.48 -3.52
CA LEU A 173 -14.37 -11.23 -2.10
C LEU A 173 -14.25 -12.51 -1.27
N MET A 174 -14.78 -13.63 -1.78
CA MET A 174 -14.64 -14.95 -1.16
C MET A 174 -13.20 -15.44 -1.15
N ALA A 175 -12.43 -15.19 -2.20
CA ALA A 175 -11.02 -15.55 -2.26
C ALA A 175 -10.18 -14.78 -1.23
N SER A 176 -10.43 -13.47 -1.08
CA SER A 176 -9.80 -12.65 -0.05
C SER A 176 -10.14 -13.11 1.36
N LEU A 177 -11.43 -13.37 1.62
CA LEU A 177 -11.92 -13.92 2.89
C LEU A 177 -11.23 -15.25 3.22
N SER A 178 -11.24 -16.19 2.28
CA SER A 178 -10.63 -17.51 2.44
C SER A 178 -9.12 -17.44 2.69
N GLY A 179 -8.41 -16.57 1.96
CA GLY A 179 -6.97 -16.38 2.15
C GLY A 179 -6.61 -15.90 3.57
N ASN A 180 -7.39 -14.96 4.11
CA ASN A 180 -7.21 -14.47 5.48
C ASN A 180 -7.55 -15.54 6.54
N ILE A 181 -8.61 -16.33 6.31
CA ILE A 181 -8.98 -17.44 7.21
C ILE A 181 -7.89 -18.52 7.22
N LEU A 182 -7.39 -18.92 6.04
CA LEU A 182 -6.34 -19.94 5.92
C LEU A 182 -5.05 -19.51 6.63
N CYS A 183 -4.64 -18.24 6.48
CA CYS A 183 -3.52 -17.68 7.22
C CYS A 183 -3.72 -17.75 8.73
N SER A 184 -4.90 -17.33 9.20
CA SER A 184 -5.23 -17.34 10.62
C SER A 184 -5.19 -18.74 11.19
N LEU A 185 -5.80 -19.71 10.52
CA LEU A 185 -5.80 -21.13 10.90
C LEU A 185 -4.38 -21.72 10.91
N TYR A 186 -3.59 -21.44 9.86
CA TYR A 186 -2.21 -21.93 9.78
C TYR A 186 -1.42 -21.48 11.01
N ILE A 187 -1.38 -20.18 11.31
CA ILE A 187 -0.60 -19.67 12.44
C ILE A 187 -1.18 -20.16 13.77
N PHE A 188 -2.49 -20.16 13.92
CA PHE A 188 -3.17 -20.64 15.14
C PHE A 188 -2.77 -22.08 15.48
N LEU A 189 -2.74 -22.97 14.47
CA LEU A 189 -2.42 -24.38 14.64
C LEU A 189 -0.90 -24.60 14.81
N VAL A 190 -0.06 -24.04 13.93
CA VAL A 190 1.39 -24.25 13.94
C VAL A 190 2.04 -23.66 15.20
N LYS A 191 1.61 -22.48 15.60
CA LYS A 191 2.12 -21.83 16.84
C LYS A 191 1.39 -22.30 18.09
N LYS A 192 0.39 -23.19 17.95
CA LYS A 192 -0.41 -23.71 19.06
C LYS A 192 -0.96 -22.57 19.93
N ILE A 193 -1.45 -21.47 19.28
CA ILE A 193 -1.90 -20.24 19.95
C ILE A 193 -2.97 -20.56 21.00
N TYR A 194 -3.80 -21.59 20.76
CA TYR A 194 -4.80 -22.06 21.72
C TYR A 194 -4.22 -22.42 23.11
N LYS A 195 -2.94 -22.78 23.21
CA LYS A 195 -2.27 -23.05 24.50
C LYS A 195 -1.95 -21.80 25.31
N TYR A 196 -1.92 -20.65 24.65
CA TYR A 196 -1.67 -19.35 25.28
C TYR A 196 -2.97 -18.62 25.65
N ILE A 197 -4.13 -19.08 25.18
CA ILE A 197 -5.43 -18.44 25.44
C ILE A 197 -6.04 -18.99 26.72
N SER A 198 -6.25 -18.09 27.70
CA SER A 198 -6.96 -18.39 28.94
C SER A 198 -7.72 -17.16 29.38
N ILE A 199 -9.05 -17.26 29.46
CA ILE A 199 -9.91 -16.14 29.89
C ILE A 199 -9.52 -15.66 31.32
N LYS A 200 -9.07 -16.56 32.19
CA LYS A 200 -8.63 -16.25 33.55
C LYS A 200 -7.37 -15.36 33.59
N LYS A 201 -6.60 -15.31 32.51
CA LYS A 201 -5.36 -14.51 32.39
C LYS A 201 -5.59 -13.14 31.73
N TRP A 202 -6.83 -12.78 31.42
CA TRP A 202 -7.15 -11.44 30.95
C TRP A 202 -6.84 -10.40 32.05
N ASP A 203 -6.10 -9.34 31.65
CA ASP A 203 -5.63 -8.32 32.57
C ASP A 203 -6.00 -6.93 32.10
N LYS A 204 -6.84 -6.23 32.88
CA LYS A 204 -7.29 -4.86 32.57
C LYS A 204 -6.16 -3.84 32.61
N GLN A 205 -5.18 -4.01 33.51
CA GLN A 205 -4.07 -3.06 33.63
C GLN A 205 -3.11 -3.19 32.44
N LEU A 206 -2.84 -4.42 32.01
CA LEU A 206 -2.09 -4.69 30.78
C LEU A 206 -2.81 -4.09 29.56
N LEU A 207 -4.13 -4.31 29.43
CA LEU A 207 -4.93 -3.73 28.35
C LEU A 207 -4.83 -2.21 28.31
N LYS A 208 -4.94 -1.53 29.45
CA LYS A 208 -4.80 -0.08 29.57
C LYS A 208 -3.42 0.39 29.07
N THR A 209 -2.36 -0.35 29.39
CA THR A 209 -1.01 0.01 28.91
C THR A 209 -0.83 -0.24 27.42
N MET A 210 -1.47 -1.29 26.86
CA MET A 210 -1.49 -1.57 25.43
C MET A 210 -2.25 -0.49 24.66
N TRP A 211 -3.41 -0.08 25.13
CA TRP A 211 -4.17 1.02 24.51
C TRP A 211 -3.46 2.37 24.61
N LYS A 212 -2.77 2.65 25.72
CA LYS A 212 -1.95 3.87 25.84
C LYS A 212 -0.88 3.95 24.73
N TYR A 213 -0.38 2.80 24.29
CA TYR A 213 0.57 2.71 23.19
C TYR A 213 -0.11 2.78 21.81
N SER A 214 -1.23 2.06 21.61
CA SER A 214 -1.83 1.86 20.29
C SER A 214 -2.79 2.98 19.86
N LEU A 215 -3.58 3.57 20.78
CA LEU A 215 -4.55 4.61 20.45
C LEU A 215 -3.93 5.83 19.73
N PRO A 216 -2.75 6.33 20.13
CA PRO A 216 -2.09 7.44 19.41
C PRO A 216 -1.66 7.09 17.97
N LEU A 217 -1.65 5.80 17.59
CA LEU A 217 -1.31 5.38 16.23
C LEU A 217 -2.51 5.46 15.28
N ILE A 218 -3.75 5.50 15.80
CA ILE A 218 -4.96 5.54 14.98
C ILE A 218 -5.03 6.78 14.08
N PRO A 219 -4.86 8.01 14.59
CA PRO A 219 -4.88 9.21 13.75
C PRO A 219 -3.85 9.15 12.63
N ASN A 220 -2.67 8.60 12.91
CA ASN A 220 -1.65 8.42 11.88
C ASN A 220 -2.09 7.41 10.80
N ALA A 221 -2.66 6.27 11.19
CA ALA A 221 -3.16 5.26 10.25
C ALA A 221 -4.30 5.80 9.37
N ILE A 222 -5.25 6.53 9.97
CA ILE A 222 -6.35 7.18 9.24
C ILE A 222 -5.81 8.25 8.28
N SER A 223 -4.85 9.07 8.71
CA SER A 223 -4.25 10.09 7.83
C SER A 223 -3.58 9.47 6.60
N TRP A 224 -2.83 8.38 6.80
CA TRP A 224 -2.25 7.62 5.69
C TRP A 224 -3.31 6.99 4.78
N TRP A 225 -4.39 6.48 5.37
CA TRP A 225 -5.49 5.94 4.60
C TRP A 225 -6.18 7.02 3.76
N ILE A 226 -6.49 8.19 4.34
CA ILE A 226 -7.07 9.33 3.61
C ILE A 226 -6.18 9.68 2.42
N PHE A 227 -4.89 9.81 2.64
CA PHE A 227 -3.95 10.17 1.58
C PHE A 227 -3.88 9.17 0.43
N ASN A 228 -3.96 7.87 0.72
CA ASN A 228 -3.78 6.82 -0.30
C ASN A 228 -5.09 6.28 -0.90
N SER A 229 -6.24 6.61 -0.30
CA SER A 229 -7.47 5.88 -0.62
C SER A 229 -8.73 6.75 -0.71
N SER A 230 -8.68 8.03 -0.32
CA SER A 230 -9.86 8.90 -0.32
C SER A 230 -10.43 9.16 -1.71
N ASP A 231 -9.57 9.20 -2.71
CA ASP A 231 -9.94 9.38 -4.12
C ASP A 231 -10.90 8.29 -4.61
N ARG A 232 -10.79 7.04 -4.14
CA ARG A 232 -11.73 5.95 -4.47
C ARG A 232 -13.14 6.23 -3.96
N ILE A 233 -13.27 6.74 -2.75
CA ILE A 233 -14.59 7.12 -2.19
C ILE A 233 -15.16 8.32 -2.92
N ILE A 234 -14.33 9.34 -3.18
CA ILE A 234 -14.75 10.56 -3.89
C ILE A 234 -15.23 10.21 -5.30
N VAL A 235 -14.43 9.41 -6.04
CA VAL A 235 -14.80 8.95 -7.39
C VAL A 235 -16.09 8.13 -7.35
N THR A 236 -16.21 7.17 -6.42
CA THR A 236 -17.43 6.37 -6.29
C THR A 236 -18.66 7.23 -6.02
N TYR A 237 -18.55 8.22 -5.14
CA TYR A 237 -19.67 9.09 -4.76
C TYR A 237 -20.11 10.03 -5.89
N PHE A 238 -19.17 10.64 -6.61
CA PHE A 238 -19.48 11.65 -7.64
C PHE A 238 -19.66 11.08 -9.04
N LEU A 239 -18.94 10.01 -9.39
CA LEU A 239 -18.88 9.47 -10.75
C LEU A 239 -19.44 8.05 -10.87
N GLY A 240 -19.69 7.39 -9.73
CA GLY A 240 -20.20 6.03 -9.69
C GLY A 240 -19.09 4.97 -9.53
N ILE A 241 -19.52 3.77 -9.16
CA ILE A 241 -18.62 2.67 -8.76
C ILE A 241 -17.83 2.09 -9.95
N GLY A 242 -18.38 2.15 -11.17
CA GLY A 242 -17.68 1.73 -12.39
C GLY A 242 -16.45 2.57 -12.68
N GLN A 243 -16.52 3.89 -12.44
CA GLN A 243 -15.38 4.79 -12.58
C GLN A 243 -14.29 4.51 -11.54
N ASN A 244 -14.67 4.07 -10.33
CA ASN A 244 -13.67 3.56 -9.37
C ASN A 244 -12.99 2.30 -9.87
N GLY A 245 -13.69 1.40 -10.57
CA GLY A 245 -13.11 0.22 -11.20
C GLY A 245 -12.06 0.59 -12.26
N ILE A 246 -12.34 1.57 -13.09
CA ILE A 246 -11.41 2.11 -14.10
C ILE A 246 -10.18 2.73 -13.42
N LEU A 247 -10.37 3.55 -12.39
CA LEU A 247 -9.29 4.15 -11.61
C LEU A 247 -8.41 3.07 -10.95
N SER A 248 -9.04 2.06 -10.37
CA SER A 248 -8.35 0.95 -9.71
C SER A 248 -7.47 0.14 -10.68
N ALA A 249 -7.95 -0.09 -11.91
CA ALA A 249 -7.16 -0.72 -12.97
C ALA A 249 -5.92 0.13 -13.32
N SER A 250 -6.08 1.44 -13.43
CA SER A 250 -4.97 2.38 -13.69
C SER A 250 -3.89 2.34 -12.59
N TYR A 251 -4.30 2.25 -11.33
CA TYR A 251 -3.38 2.19 -10.19
C TYR A 251 -2.49 0.94 -10.16
N LYS A 252 -2.84 -0.14 -10.87
CA LYS A 252 -2.02 -1.37 -10.85
C LYS A 252 -0.61 -1.15 -11.34
N PHE A 253 -0.42 -0.32 -12.37
CA PHE A 253 0.90 0.01 -12.91
C PHE A 253 1.72 0.86 -11.93
N SER A 254 1.10 1.89 -11.36
CA SER A 254 1.74 2.75 -10.36
C SER A 254 2.09 1.99 -9.08
N ASN A 255 1.22 1.06 -8.65
CA ASN A 255 1.46 0.22 -7.46
C ASN A 255 2.61 -0.77 -7.67
N LEU A 256 2.77 -1.33 -8.87
CA LEU A 256 3.92 -2.17 -9.20
C LEU A 256 5.21 -1.35 -9.14
N TYR A 257 5.22 -0.18 -9.77
CA TYR A 257 6.37 0.72 -9.79
C TYR A 257 6.81 1.15 -8.37
N ILE A 258 5.88 1.59 -7.52
CA ILE A 258 6.21 2.02 -6.15
C ILE A 258 6.64 0.83 -5.27
N THR A 259 6.18 -0.38 -5.56
CA THR A 259 6.60 -1.58 -4.85
C THR A 259 8.09 -1.87 -5.09
N ILE A 260 8.57 -1.71 -6.33
CA ILE A 260 9.99 -1.83 -6.68
C ILE A 260 10.81 -0.78 -5.90
N TYR A 261 10.33 0.46 -5.88
CA TYR A 261 10.97 1.53 -5.11
C TYR A 261 11.04 1.22 -3.62
N ASN A 262 9.97 0.72 -3.02
CA ASN A 262 9.92 0.45 -1.58
C ASN A 262 10.99 -0.56 -1.12
N ILE A 263 11.42 -1.46 -2.01
CA ILE A 263 12.51 -2.39 -1.73
C ILE A 263 13.83 -1.62 -1.57
N PHE A 264 14.12 -0.76 -2.54
CA PHE A 264 15.29 0.11 -2.47
C PHE A 264 15.23 1.01 -1.22
N ASN A 265 14.07 1.60 -0.94
CA ASN A 265 13.88 2.55 0.14
C ASN A 265 14.17 1.97 1.54
N MET A 266 13.97 0.66 1.73
CA MET A 266 14.33 -0.02 2.99
C MET A 266 15.85 0.03 3.21
N THR A 267 16.64 -0.32 2.21
CA THR A 267 18.12 -0.28 2.26
C THR A 267 18.63 1.17 2.33
N TRP A 268 17.99 2.07 1.58
CA TRP A 268 18.32 3.49 1.60
C TRP A 268 18.13 4.11 2.98
N THR A 269 17.05 3.77 3.67
CA THR A 269 16.77 4.27 5.04
C THR A 269 17.86 3.87 6.03
N GLU A 270 18.35 2.62 5.94
CA GLU A 270 19.43 2.14 6.79
C GLU A 270 20.75 2.86 6.45
N SER A 271 21.13 2.87 5.19
CA SER A 271 22.39 3.45 4.72
C SER A 271 22.49 4.94 5.02
N ALA A 272 21.45 5.71 4.71
CA ALA A 272 21.42 7.14 5.02
C ALA A 272 21.45 7.42 6.53
N SER A 273 20.78 6.58 7.35
CA SER A 273 20.80 6.76 8.81
C SER A 273 22.18 6.53 9.41
N LEU A 274 23.01 5.70 8.82
CA LEU A 274 24.39 5.47 9.24
C LEU A 274 25.31 6.61 8.84
N HIS A 275 25.17 7.15 7.62
CA HIS A 275 26.13 8.07 7.01
C HIS A 275 25.71 9.55 7.03
N ILE A 276 24.53 9.90 7.56
CA ILE A 276 23.98 11.28 7.51
C ILE A 276 24.81 12.30 8.28
N ASN A 277 25.68 11.88 9.17
CA ASN A 277 26.54 12.75 9.99
C ASN A 277 28.01 12.73 9.54
N ASP A 278 28.35 11.98 8.49
CA ASP A 278 29.70 11.91 7.96
C ASP A 278 30.07 13.22 7.24
N LYS A 279 31.36 13.52 7.09
CA LYS A 279 31.82 14.76 6.46
C LYS A 279 31.41 14.87 5.00
N ASP A 280 31.28 13.76 4.31
CA ASP A 280 30.88 13.62 2.91
C ASP A 280 29.38 13.31 2.69
N ALA A 281 28.57 13.40 3.77
CA ALA A 281 27.13 13.10 3.72
C ALA A 281 26.39 13.82 2.58
N SER A 282 26.77 15.07 2.27
CA SER A 282 26.15 15.84 1.18
C SER A 282 26.42 15.22 -0.19
N ASP A 283 27.65 14.79 -0.44
CA ASP A 283 28.04 14.20 -1.72
C ASP A 283 27.47 12.77 -1.84
N PHE A 284 27.51 11.98 -0.77
CA PHE A 284 26.91 10.65 -0.71
C PHE A 284 25.40 10.69 -0.99
N VAL A 285 24.67 11.56 -0.29
CA VAL A 285 23.21 11.70 -0.47
C VAL A 285 22.89 12.22 -1.87
N SER A 286 23.62 13.24 -2.35
CA SER A 286 23.41 13.80 -3.69
C SER A 286 23.68 12.77 -4.81
N SER A 287 24.78 12.02 -4.70
CA SER A 287 25.14 10.98 -5.67
C SER A 287 24.07 9.86 -5.70
N THR A 288 23.70 9.33 -4.55
CA THR A 288 22.68 8.28 -4.43
C THR A 288 21.34 8.75 -4.98
N MET A 289 20.89 9.94 -4.57
CA MET A 289 19.63 10.51 -5.09
C MET A 289 19.64 10.69 -6.59
N ASN A 290 20.73 11.18 -7.18
CA ASN A 290 20.82 11.35 -8.62
C ASN A 290 20.75 10.02 -9.36
N VAL A 291 21.46 8.99 -8.92
CA VAL A 291 21.41 7.64 -9.51
C VAL A 291 20.00 7.07 -9.46
N VAL A 292 19.37 7.13 -8.29
CA VAL A 292 18.03 6.55 -8.09
C VAL A 292 16.97 7.33 -8.86
N LEU A 293 17.03 8.66 -8.87
CA LEU A 293 16.08 9.47 -9.66
C LEU A 293 16.24 9.19 -11.15
N LYS A 294 17.46 9.07 -11.68
CA LYS A 294 17.70 8.70 -13.06
C LYS A 294 17.09 7.34 -13.40
N LEU A 295 17.38 6.33 -12.59
CA LEU A 295 16.86 4.97 -12.76
C LEU A 295 15.32 4.94 -12.72
N PHE A 296 14.72 5.52 -11.70
CA PHE A 296 13.26 5.50 -11.56
C PHE A 296 12.56 6.38 -12.58
N THR A 297 13.18 7.47 -13.05
CA THR A 297 12.66 8.25 -14.20
C THR A 297 12.70 7.44 -15.47
N ALA A 298 13.79 6.72 -15.74
CA ALA A 298 13.90 5.84 -16.90
C ALA A 298 12.84 4.72 -16.87
N ILE A 299 12.64 4.07 -15.72
CA ILE A 299 11.58 3.06 -15.55
C ILE A 299 10.19 3.68 -15.75
N CYS A 300 9.91 4.86 -15.18
CA CYS A 300 8.64 5.56 -15.33
C CYS A 300 8.35 5.88 -16.80
N PHE A 301 9.31 6.48 -17.49
CA PHE A 301 9.19 6.80 -18.92
C PHE A 301 9.10 5.54 -19.78
N GLY A 302 9.83 4.48 -19.40
CA GLY A 302 9.71 3.16 -20.00
C GLY A 302 8.29 2.62 -19.93
N ILE A 303 7.71 2.58 -18.74
CA ILE A 303 6.33 2.10 -18.55
C ILE A 303 5.35 2.93 -19.39
N ILE A 304 5.44 4.26 -19.36
CA ILE A 304 4.56 5.14 -20.16
C ILE A 304 4.77 4.91 -21.65
N GLY A 305 6.03 4.83 -22.12
CA GLY A 305 6.34 4.64 -23.55
C GLY A 305 5.90 3.30 -24.11
N PHE A 306 6.03 2.22 -23.32
CA PHE A 306 5.58 0.88 -23.74
C PHE A 306 4.07 0.67 -23.56
N MET A 307 3.38 1.52 -22.82
CA MET A 307 1.97 1.33 -22.48
C MET A 307 1.05 1.20 -23.70
N PRO A 308 1.18 1.98 -24.79
CA PRO A 308 0.33 1.81 -25.98
C PRO A 308 0.33 0.39 -26.55
N PHE A 309 1.44 -0.36 -26.37
CA PHE A 309 1.57 -1.75 -26.83
C PHE A 309 1.13 -2.77 -25.77
N VAL A 310 1.38 -2.46 -24.51
CA VAL A 310 1.09 -3.37 -23.38
C VAL A 310 -0.38 -3.30 -22.96
N PHE A 311 -0.98 -2.12 -23.01
CA PHE A 311 -2.34 -1.87 -22.55
C PHE A 311 -3.39 -2.77 -23.24
N PRO A 312 -3.43 -2.92 -24.56
CA PRO A 312 -4.43 -3.77 -25.21
C PRO A 312 -4.31 -5.25 -24.86
N ILE A 313 -3.11 -5.68 -24.39
CA ILE A 313 -2.85 -7.06 -23.96
C ILE A 313 -3.29 -7.26 -22.50
N MET A 314 -3.10 -6.23 -21.67
CA MET A 314 -3.28 -6.30 -20.22
C MET A 314 -4.67 -5.91 -19.76
N ILE A 315 -5.40 -5.09 -20.52
CA ILE A 315 -6.64 -4.47 -20.08
C ILE A 315 -7.70 -4.61 -21.17
N ASN A 316 -8.86 -5.14 -20.79
CA ASN A 316 -10.00 -5.28 -21.69
C ASN A 316 -10.59 -3.91 -22.05
N GLU A 317 -11.22 -3.80 -23.23
CA GLU A 317 -11.82 -2.57 -23.76
C GLU A 317 -12.84 -1.91 -22.81
N LYS A 318 -13.54 -2.69 -21.97
CA LYS A 318 -14.45 -2.16 -20.94
C LYS A 318 -13.79 -1.19 -19.98
N PHE A 319 -12.47 -1.28 -19.82
CA PHE A 319 -11.66 -0.44 -18.95
C PHE A 319 -10.78 0.55 -19.74
N SER A 320 -11.11 0.82 -21.01
CA SER A 320 -10.29 1.67 -21.92
C SER A 320 -9.95 3.04 -21.34
N ASP A 321 -10.87 3.66 -20.58
CA ASP A 321 -10.63 4.97 -19.96
C ASP A 321 -9.49 4.95 -18.92
N SER A 322 -9.12 3.77 -18.43
CA SER A 322 -7.96 3.63 -17.54
C SER A 322 -6.63 3.96 -18.25
N TYR A 323 -6.56 3.82 -19.56
CA TYR A 323 -5.42 4.20 -20.38
C TYR A 323 -5.00 5.66 -20.12
N TYR A 324 -5.96 6.55 -20.15
CA TYR A 324 -5.71 7.99 -20.02
C TYR A 324 -5.28 8.42 -18.62
N GLN A 325 -5.54 7.60 -17.59
CA GLN A 325 -5.15 7.89 -16.20
C GLN A 325 -3.71 7.45 -15.88
N ILE A 326 -3.22 6.40 -16.58
CA ILE A 326 -1.93 5.76 -16.27
C ILE A 326 -0.76 6.73 -16.29
N PRO A 327 -0.53 7.57 -17.32
CA PRO A 327 0.64 8.43 -17.37
C PRO A 327 0.64 9.47 -16.24
N ILE A 328 -0.52 10.02 -15.88
CA ILE A 328 -0.65 10.99 -14.79
C ILE A 328 -0.30 10.33 -13.45
N LEU A 329 -0.82 9.12 -13.19
CA LEU A 329 -0.52 8.35 -11.99
C LEU A 329 0.94 7.90 -11.94
N MET A 330 1.55 7.56 -13.07
CA MET A 330 2.97 7.21 -13.15
C MET A 330 3.86 8.39 -12.77
N LEU A 331 3.56 9.59 -13.30
CA LEU A 331 4.26 10.81 -12.92
C LEU A 331 4.05 11.17 -11.44
N ALA A 332 2.82 11.02 -10.93
CA ALA A 332 2.55 11.19 -9.51
C ALA A 332 3.43 10.26 -8.66
N THR A 333 3.57 9.01 -9.08
CA THR A 333 4.37 8.01 -8.38
C THR A 333 5.88 8.28 -8.50
N LEU A 334 6.35 8.87 -9.60
CA LEU A 334 7.72 9.35 -9.74
C LEU A 334 8.04 10.44 -8.70
N PHE A 335 7.14 11.41 -8.50
CA PHE A 335 7.29 12.40 -7.43
C PHE A 335 7.20 11.75 -6.03
N ASN A 336 6.39 10.70 -5.85
CA ASN A 336 6.37 9.92 -4.61
C ASN A 336 7.73 9.24 -4.33
N VAL A 337 8.44 8.75 -5.35
CA VAL A 337 9.82 8.26 -5.21
C VAL A 337 10.73 9.37 -4.66
N MET A 338 10.67 10.58 -5.22
CA MET A 338 11.43 11.72 -4.72
C MET A 338 11.06 12.07 -3.26
N VAL A 339 9.78 12.08 -2.95
CA VAL A 339 9.26 12.27 -1.58
C VAL A 339 9.81 11.23 -0.62
N GLY A 340 9.86 9.96 -1.03
CA GLY A 340 10.42 8.87 -0.24
C GLY A 340 11.91 9.04 0.03
N LEU A 341 12.71 9.36 -1.00
CA LEU A 341 14.14 9.62 -0.87
C LEU A 341 14.43 10.75 0.14
N LEU A 342 13.69 11.85 0.06
CA LEU A 342 13.81 12.98 0.96
C LEU A 342 13.32 12.68 2.39
N SER A 343 12.31 11.81 2.53
CA SER A 343 11.79 11.38 3.84
C SER A 343 12.85 10.73 4.70
N VAL A 344 13.71 9.95 4.07
CA VAL A 344 14.77 9.22 4.75
C VAL A 344 15.75 10.17 5.48
N ILE A 345 15.99 11.37 4.92
CA ILE A 345 16.86 12.37 5.55
C ILE A 345 16.25 12.89 6.86
N TYR A 346 14.94 13.13 6.88
CA TYR A 346 14.25 13.50 8.12
C TYR A 346 14.32 12.36 9.15
N ILE A 347 14.14 11.10 8.71
CA ILE A 347 14.22 9.93 9.59
C ILE A 347 15.63 9.81 10.18
N ALA A 348 16.67 9.93 9.34
CA ALA A 348 18.07 9.88 9.76
C ALA A 348 18.41 10.99 10.76
N LYS A 349 17.84 12.18 10.58
CA LYS A 349 17.96 13.31 11.53
C LYS A 349 16.95 13.24 12.70
N LYS A 350 16.20 12.14 12.84
CA LYS A 350 15.19 11.90 13.91
C LYS A 350 14.06 12.95 13.95
N ASN A 351 13.80 13.63 12.83
CA ASN A 351 12.74 14.64 12.70
C ASN A 351 11.47 14.05 12.05
N THR A 352 10.87 13.06 12.70
CA THR A 352 9.65 12.39 12.22
C THR A 352 8.42 13.31 12.20
N LYS A 353 8.43 14.39 13.01
CA LYS A 353 7.37 15.41 12.99
C LYS A 353 7.26 16.12 11.64
N ALA A 354 8.39 16.41 10.99
CA ALA A 354 8.41 17.02 9.65
C ALA A 354 7.82 16.07 8.60
N VAL A 355 8.09 14.76 8.69
CA VAL A 355 7.49 13.75 7.82
C VAL A 355 5.97 13.75 7.98
N ALA A 356 5.47 13.68 9.22
CA ALA A 356 4.03 13.69 9.50
C ALA A 356 3.34 14.96 9.00
N LYS A 357 3.91 16.15 9.33
CA LYS A 357 3.37 17.45 8.91
C LYS A 357 3.23 17.55 7.39
N THR A 358 4.28 17.20 6.65
CA THR A 358 4.27 17.29 5.18
C THR A 358 3.32 16.29 4.54
N SER A 359 3.16 15.09 5.11
CA SER A 359 2.18 14.10 4.65
C SER A 359 0.73 14.56 4.87
N ILE A 360 0.43 15.17 6.02
CA ILE A 360 -0.91 15.74 6.27
C ILE A 360 -1.20 16.88 5.31
N MET A 361 -0.25 17.79 5.06
CA MET A 361 -0.41 18.87 4.08
C MET A 361 -0.71 18.31 2.69
N ALA A 362 0.00 17.28 2.25
CA ALA A 362 -0.24 16.65 0.96
C ALA A 362 -1.63 15.99 0.88
N ALA A 363 -2.09 15.36 1.97
CA ALA A 363 -3.45 14.80 2.05
C ALA A 363 -4.52 15.88 1.92
N ILE A 364 -4.34 17.02 2.57
CA ILE A 364 -5.26 18.16 2.45
C ILE A 364 -5.26 18.71 1.02
N ILE A 365 -4.10 18.89 0.39
CA ILE A 365 -4.00 19.32 -1.01
C ILE A 365 -4.72 18.33 -1.93
N ASN A 366 -4.50 17.03 -1.74
CA ASN A 366 -5.17 15.99 -2.52
C ASN A 366 -6.69 16.10 -2.43
N LEU A 367 -7.24 16.20 -1.21
CA LEU A 367 -8.68 16.34 -0.99
C LEU A 367 -9.25 17.61 -1.62
N ILE A 368 -8.60 18.76 -1.43
CA ILE A 368 -9.06 20.05 -1.97
C ILE A 368 -9.07 20.01 -3.49
N VAL A 369 -7.99 19.55 -4.11
CA VAL A 369 -7.87 19.51 -5.57
C VAL A 369 -8.85 18.48 -6.16
N ASN A 370 -9.00 17.31 -5.55
CA ASN A 370 -9.92 16.29 -6.03
C ASN A 370 -11.38 16.77 -5.95
N LEU A 371 -11.82 17.22 -4.77
CA LEU A 371 -13.19 17.73 -4.58
C LEU A 371 -13.49 18.95 -5.43
N GLY A 372 -12.49 19.83 -5.62
CA GLY A 372 -12.66 21.03 -6.45
C GLY A 372 -12.77 20.73 -7.94
N LEU A 373 -12.11 19.69 -8.43
CA LEU A 373 -12.03 19.38 -9.86
C LEU A 373 -12.97 18.25 -10.31
N ILE A 374 -13.44 17.37 -9.42
CA ILE A 374 -14.16 16.14 -9.79
C ILE A 374 -15.39 16.39 -10.67
N LYS A 375 -16.12 17.47 -10.40
CA LYS A 375 -17.33 17.85 -11.18
C LYS A 375 -17.01 18.43 -12.55
N PHE A 376 -15.78 18.95 -12.77
CA PHE A 376 -15.38 19.61 -14.01
C PHE A 376 -14.65 18.68 -14.96
N ILE A 377 -13.74 17.87 -14.45
CA ILE A 377 -12.85 17.03 -15.25
C ILE A 377 -13.02 15.52 -14.97
N GLY A 378 -14.04 15.13 -14.20
CA GLY A 378 -14.36 13.74 -13.95
C GLY A 378 -13.19 12.96 -13.33
N LEU A 379 -12.91 11.76 -13.84
CA LEU A 379 -11.90 10.85 -13.32
C LEU A 379 -10.48 11.44 -13.28
N TYR A 380 -10.18 12.38 -14.17
CA TYR A 380 -8.88 13.07 -14.18
C TYR A 380 -8.61 13.82 -12.87
N ALA A 381 -9.63 14.24 -12.14
CA ALA A 381 -9.48 14.92 -10.86
C ALA A 381 -8.72 14.07 -9.84
N ALA A 382 -9.00 12.77 -9.78
CA ALA A 382 -8.32 11.84 -8.87
C ALA A 382 -6.83 11.68 -9.22
N SER A 383 -6.52 11.52 -10.50
CA SER A 383 -5.14 11.36 -10.95
C SER A 383 -4.33 12.66 -10.82
N ILE A 384 -4.93 13.80 -11.18
CA ILE A 384 -4.28 15.12 -11.10
C ILE A 384 -4.10 15.54 -9.65
N SER A 385 -5.08 15.32 -8.76
CA SER A 385 -4.94 15.65 -7.33
C SER A 385 -3.79 14.89 -6.68
N THR A 386 -3.63 13.61 -7.05
CA THR A 386 -2.52 12.78 -6.61
C THR A 386 -1.18 13.31 -7.13
N LEU A 387 -1.10 13.70 -8.41
CA LEU A 387 0.09 14.30 -9.01
C LEU A 387 0.46 15.63 -8.31
N VAL A 388 -0.50 16.53 -8.16
CA VAL A 388 -0.29 17.85 -7.56
C VAL A 388 0.18 17.72 -6.11
N SER A 389 -0.40 16.81 -5.34
CA SER A 389 -0.04 16.61 -3.93
C SER A 389 1.38 16.07 -3.77
N TYR A 390 1.76 15.05 -4.54
CA TYR A 390 3.13 14.52 -4.49
C TYR A 390 4.14 15.51 -5.03
N PHE A 391 3.81 16.26 -6.08
CA PHE A 391 4.67 17.31 -6.62
C PHE A 391 4.90 18.42 -5.60
N ALA A 392 3.84 18.95 -4.99
CA ALA A 392 3.94 19.98 -3.96
C ALA A 392 4.77 19.49 -2.74
N MET A 393 4.52 18.25 -2.31
CA MET A 393 5.26 17.64 -1.21
C MET A 393 6.73 17.43 -1.56
N ALA A 394 7.06 17.01 -2.78
CA ALA A 394 8.43 16.83 -3.25
C ALA A 394 9.20 18.14 -3.24
N ILE A 395 8.61 19.21 -3.78
CA ILE A 395 9.23 20.55 -3.79
C ILE A 395 9.44 21.06 -2.36
N TYR A 396 8.41 20.99 -1.53
CA TYR A 396 8.52 21.45 -0.15
C TYR A 396 9.64 20.73 0.60
N ARG A 397 9.66 19.37 0.52
CA ARG A 397 10.70 18.58 1.19
C ARG A 397 12.08 18.84 0.61
N TYR A 398 12.21 19.02 -0.70
CA TYR A 398 13.49 19.34 -1.32
C TYR A 398 14.08 20.64 -0.77
N VAL A 399 13.26 21.69 -0.64
CA VAL A 399 13.67 22.98 -0.08
C VAL A 399 13.99 22.87 1.41
N ASP A 400 13.14 22.19 2.18
CA ASP A 400 13.29 22.11 3.63
C ASP A 400 14.48 21.23 4.06
N VAL A 401 14.74 20.14 3.33
CA VAL A 401 15.87 19.23 3.61
C VAL A 401 17.23 19.88 3.39
N GLN A 402 17.33 20.92 2.55
CA GLN A 402 18.58 21.68 2.34
C GLN A 402 19.13 22.28 3.64
N LYS A 403 18.32 22.42 4.68
CA LYS A 403 18.75 22.87 6.01
C LYS A 403 19.58 21.82 6.75
N TYR A 404 19.40 20.54 6.41
CA TYR A 404 20.06 19.40 7.07
C TYR A 404 21.24 18.87 6.24
N VAL A 405 21.02 18.74 4.94
CA VAL A 405 22.01 18.22 3.99
C VAL A 405 21.84 18.97 2.67
N LYS A 406 22.92 19.55 2.16
CA LYS A 406 22.89 20.25 0.87
C LYS A 406 22.89 19.24 -0.27
N ILE A 407 21.75 19.09 -0.92
CA ILE A 407 21.54 18.15 -2.03
C ILE A 407 21.71 18.86 -3.34
N LYS A 408 22.55 18.30 -4.20
CA LYS A 408 22.78 18.78 -5.57
C LYS A 408 22.17 17.79 -6.56
N ILE A 409 21.07 18.18 -7.21
CA ILE A 409 20.49 17.38 -8.30
C ILE A 409 21.18 17.76 -9.61
N ASP A 410 21.43 16.77 -10.45
CA ASP A 410 22.03 16.94 -11.77
C ASP A 410 21.09 17.76 -12.68
N LYS A 411 21.51 18.99 -12.97
CA LYS A 411 20.71 19.93 -13.80
C LYS A 411 20.52 19.44 -15.22
N LYS A 412 21.53 18.77 -15.79
CA LYS A 412 21.42 18.22 -17.17
C LYS A 412 20.34 17.16 -17.24
N PHE A 413 20.33 16.24 -16.27
CA PHE A 413 19.30 15.23 -16.13
C PHE A 413 17.91 15.86 -15.99
N LEU A 414 17.74 16.87 -15.11
CA LEU A 414 16.44 17.53 -14.92
C LEU A 414 15.94 18.20 -16.18
N ILE A 415 16.81 18.88 -16.94
CA ILE A 415 16.45 19.54 -18.20
C ILE A 415 15.99 18.49 -19.23
N VAL A 416 16.75 17.41 -19.39
CA VAL A 416 16.37 16.32 -20.32
C VAL A 416 15.06 15.69 -19.93
N ALA A 417 14.86 15.34 -18.65
CA ALA A 417 13.61 14.77 -18.15
C ALA A 417 12.42 15.71 -18.34
N PHE A 418 12.62 17.02 -18.10
CA PHE A 418 11.58 18.03 -18.25
C PHE A 418 11.18 18.26 -19.73
N ILE A 419 12.11 18.11 -20.67
CA ILE A 419 11.82 18.20 -22.11
C ILE A 419 11.16 16.90 -22.59
N MET A 420 11.66 15.74 -22.16
CA MET A 420 11.14 14.46 -22.61
C MET A 420 9.71 14.18 -22.10
N MET A 421 9.39 14.60 -20.88
CA MET A 421 8.09 14.33 -20.28
C MET A 421 6.90 14.83 -21.11
N PRO A 422 6.82 16.12 -21.55
CA PRO A 422 5.70 16.58 -22.38
C PRO A 422 5.68 15.91 -23.75
N ILE A 423 6.84 15.65 -24.36
CA ILE A 423 6.91 14.96 -25.65
C ILE A 423 6.35 13.54 -25.54
N LEU A 424 6.72 12.82 -24.48
CA LEU A 424 6.20 11.49 -24.18
C LEU A 424 4.68 11.50 -23.93
N LEU A 425 4.18 12.47 -23.16
CA LEU A 425 2.74 12.61 -22.90
C LEU A 425 1.96 12.93 -24.18
N ILE A 426 2.46 13.86 -24.99
CA ILE A 426 1.82 14.21 -26.28
C ILE A 426 1.75 12.98 -27.18
N SER A 427 2.86 12.24 -27.36
CA SER A 427 2.87 11.01 -28.14
C SER A 427 1.88 9.97 -27.60
N TYR A 428 1.83 9.81 -26.30
CA TYR A 428 0.93 8.88 -25.61
C TYR A 428 -0.55 9.19 -25.88
N TYR A 429 -0.96 10.45 -25.74
CA TYR A 429 -2.36 10.85 -25.93
C TYR A 429 -2.78 10.93 -27.40
N ILE A 430 -1.85 11.23 -28.32
CA ILE A 430 -2.10 11.13 -29.78
C ILE A 430 -2.30 9.67 -30.21
N ASN A 431 -1.61 8.75 -29.52
CA ASN A 431 -1.69 7.30 -29.73
C ASN A 431 -1.50 6.88 -31.20
N ASN A 432 -0.52 7.48 -31.89
CA ASN A 432 -0.15 7.11 -33.23
C ASN A 432 0.98 6.06 -33.20
N LEU A 433 0.82 4.96 -33.95
CA LEU A 433 1.75 3.82 -33.94
C LEU A 433 3.20 4.25 -34.20
N TYR A 434 3.41 5.09 -35.21
CA TYR A 434 4.78 5.54 -35.59
C TYR A 434 5.40 6.39 -34.50
N LEU A 435 4.63 7.34 -33.93
CA LEU A 435 5.10 8.17 -32.82
C LEU A 435 5.42 7.32 -31.59
N ASN A 436 4.60 6.33 -31.29
CA ASN A 436 4.81 5.44 -30.14
C ASN A 436 6.08 4.60 -30.32
N ILE A 437 6.37 4.07 -31.52
CA ILE A 437 7.62 3.35 -31.81
C ILE A 437 8.82 4.26 -31.62
N VAL A 438 8.79 5.47 -32.21
CA VAL A 438 9.88 6.46 -32.06
C VAL A 438 10.10 6.80 -30.58
N MET A 439 9.04 6.99 -29.81
CA MET A 439 9.15 7.30 -28.39
C MET A 439 9.74 6.15 -27.56
N VAL A 440 9.38 4.89 -27.88
CA VAL A 440 10.02 3.73 -27.25
C VAL A 440 11.52 3.72 -27.51
N LEU A 441 11.95 3.97 -28.76
CA LEU A 441 13.37 4.03 -29.08
C LEU A 441 14.09 5.16 -28.33
N ILE A 442 13.49 6.35 -28.25
CA ILE A 442 14.04 7.48 -27.50
C ILE A 442 14.16 7.14 -26.00
N VAL A 443 13.13 6.53 -25.42
CA VAL A 443 13.15 6.12 -24.02
C VAL A 443 14.21 5.05 -23.75
N CYS A 444 14.37 4.07 -24.66
CA CYS A 444 15.43 3.06 -24.54
C CYS A 444 16.84 3.66 -24.67
N LEU A 445 17.02 4.72 -25.45
CA LEU A 445 18.29 5.44 -25.54
C LEU A 445 18.56 6.33 -24.31
N TYR A 446 17.49 6.80 -23.66
CA TYR A 446 17.60 7.57 -22.43
C TYR A 446 17.95 6.71 -21.21
N ALA A 447 17.47 5.44 -21.14
CA ALA A 447 17.65 4.52 -20.03
C ALA A 447 19.06 3.95 -19.96
#